data_a55d25a9e8a4da628d8f2b7c8e3ceb3d
#
_entry.id   a55d25a9e8a4da628d8f2b7c8e3ceb3d
#
_cell.length_a   1.000
_cell.length_b   1.000
_cell.length_c   1.000
_cell.angle_alpha   90.00
_cell.angle_beta   90.00
_cell.angle_gamma   90.00
#
_symmetry.space_group_name_H-M   'P 1'
#
loop_
_entity.id
_entity.type
_entity.pdbx_description
1 polymer ?
#
loop_
_entity_poly.entity_id
_entity_poly.type
_entity_poly.pdbx_seq_one_letter_code
_entity_poly.pdbx_strand_id
1 'polypeptide(L)'
;AINNDSYIIQPKLDLDSSGIFSGQKYYDEKIRNTNFRVAGASFFQVNVEQLSNAVDEIKEFLQLSGDEIIVDAYSGVGVFSILLSSYVKHVYGIEESYSAIEDAKYNAKNIKNIEFIMGKTEDVLLNWNKDIDYLLLDPPRIGCHKNVLEAVRKLKPRKIIILSCEPEFFARDLSVLCENNLFNVKKIIPLDMFPQTKHTEIIAYLSLNEQDL
;
A
#
# COMPACT_ATOMS: atom_id res chain seq x y z
N ALA A 1 21.20 -15.18 1.13
CA ALA A 1 22.34 -15.64 0.32
C ALA A 1 22.65 -14.57 -0.71
N ILE A 2 23.86 -14.06 -0.68
CA ILE A 2 24.29 -12.98 -1.56
C ILE A 2 24.87 -13.64 -2.81
N ASN A 3 24.29 -13.36 -3.98
CA ASN A 3 24.86 -13.77 -5.26
C ASN A 3 26.12 -12.94 -5.56
N ASN A 4 26.97 -13.40 -6.47
CA ASN A 4 28.20 -12.69 -6.87
C ASN A 4 27.94 -11.28 -7.43
N ASP A 5 26.71 -10.97 -7.83
CA ASP A 5 26.27 -9.66 -8.32
C ASP A 5 25.50 -8.86 -7.26
N SER A 6 25.51 -9.33 -6.00
CA SER A 6 24.78 -8.69 -4.90
C SER A 6 25.58 -7.54 -4.29
N TYR A 7 24.87 -6.58 -3.75
CA TYR A 7 25.44 -5.47 -3.01
C TYR A 7 25.30 -5.69 -1.50
N ILE A 8 26.21 -5.09 -0.74
CA ILE A 8 26.12 -5.08 0.72
C ILE A 8 25.40 -3.80 1.13
N ILE A 9 24.25 -3.94 1.80
CA ILE A 9 23.54 -2.82 2.38
C ILE A 9 23.94 -2.68 3.83
N GLN A 10 24.40 -1.51 4.24
CA GLN A 10 24.69 -1.24 5.64
C GLN A 10 23.40 -1.04 6.45
N PRO A 11 23.33 -1.56 7.69
CA PRO A 11 22.14 -1.41 8.55
C PRO A 11 21.97 0.00 9.14
N LYS A 12 22.91 0.91 8.97
CA LYS A 12 22.79 2.34 9.31
C LYS A 12 22.79 3.16 8.05
N LEU A 13 21.62 3.61 7.66
CA LEU A 13 21.46 4.64 6.65
C LEU A 13 21.73 6.00 7.29
N ASP A 14 22.91 6.56 7.03
CA ASP A 14 23.04 8.01 6.96
C ASP A 14 22.39 8.40 5.64
N LEU A 15 21.39 9.26 5.69
CA LEU A 15 20.55 9.64 4.55
C LEU A 15 21.32 10.23 3.36
N ASP A 16 22.58 10.62 3.57
CA ASP A 16 23.45 11.23 2.55
C ASP A 16 24.39 10.23 1.85
N SER A 17 24.50 9.02 2.36
CA SER A 17 25.23 7.94 1.70
C SER A 17 24.27 6.78 1.48
N SER A 18 24.10 6.31 0.26
CA SER A 18 23.19 5.21 -0.08
C SER A 18 23.47 3.89 0.67
N GLY A 19 24.46 3.83 1.54
CA GLY A 19 24.87 2.64 2.27
C GLY A 19 25.29 1.45 1.39
N ILE A 20 25.35 1.64 0.08
CA ILE A 20 25.67 0.63 -0.91
C ILE A 20 27.14 0.77 -1.27
N PHE A 21 27.94 -0.22 -0.92
CA PHE A 21 29.39 -0.18 -1.11
C PHE A 21 29.86 -0.82 -2.41
N SER A 22 29.08 -1.76 -2.95
CA SER A 22 29.40 -2.42 -4.22
C SER A 22 28.13 -3.01 -4.86
N GLY A 23 28.17 -3.27 -6.16
CA GLY A 23 27.09 -3.88 -6.90
C GLY A 23 26.00 -2.90 -7.36
N GLN A 24 24.82 -3.42 -7.61
CA GLN A 24 23.69 -2.65 -8.11
C GLN A 24 23.00 -1.87 -6.98
N LYS A 25 22.47 -0.69 -7.32
CA LYS A 25 21.72 0.15 -6.37
C LYS A 25 20.30 -0.34 -6.14
N TYR A 26 19.84 -1.29 -6.92
CA TYR A 26 18.50 -1.87 -6.90
C TYR A 26 18.57 -3.35 -7.25
N TYR A 27 17.54 -4.08 -6.90
CA TYR A 27 17.26 -5.44 -7.37
C TYR A 27 15.90 -5.50 -8.05
N ASP A 28 15.67 -6.55 -8.82
CA ASP A 28 14.40 -6.78 -9.49
C ASP A 28 13.64 -7.90 -8.77
N GLU A 29 12.37 -7.64 -8.48
CA GLU A 29 11.42 -8.64 -8.00
C GLU A 29 10.30 -8.83 -9.00
N LYS A 30 9.74 -10.04 -9.06
CA LYS A 30 8.68 -10.36 -10.00
C LYS A 30 7.43 -10.82 -9.27
N ILE A 31 6.33 -10.08 -9.45
CA ILE A 31 5.00 -10.49 -9.00
C ILE A 31 4.17 -10.80 -10.25
N ARG A 32 3.78 -12.07 -10.43
CA ARG A 32 3.07 -12.54 -11.64
C ARG A 32 3.89 -12.24 -12.91
N ASN A 33 3.34 -11.41 -13.79
CA ASN A 33 3.99 -11.02 -15.05
C ASN A 33 4.61 -9.61 -14.98
N THR A 34 4.63 -8.98 -13.80
CA THR A 34 5.14 -7.63 -13.60
C THR A 34 6.47 -7.65 -12.86
N ASN A 35 7.47 -7.00 -13.43
CA ASN A 35 8.77 -6.80 -12.79
C ASN A 35 8.76 -5.47 -12.04
N PHE A 36 9.28 -5.50 -10.81
CA PHE A 36 9.44 -4.34 -9.94
C PHE A 36 10.92 -4.12 -9.66
N ARG A 37 11.41 -2.94 -9.98
CA ARG A 37 12.70 -2.46 -9.50
C ARG A 37 12.52 -1.97 -8.07
N VAL A 38 13.43 -2.38 -7.18
CA VAL A 38 13.40 -2.02 -5.77
C VAL A 38 14.80 -1.55 -5.36
N ALA A 39 14.93 -0.30 -4.94
CA ALA A 39 16.16 0.23 -4.40
C ALA A 39 16.46 -0.36 -3.00
N GLY A 40 17.74 -0.42 -2.62
CA GLY A 40 18.11 -0.99 -1.33
C GLY A 40 17.56 -0.25 -0.10
N ALA A 41 17.10 0.99 -0.27
CA ALA A 41 16.44 1.78 0.79
C ALA A 41 14.91 1.67 0.75
N SER A 42 14.34 1.04 -0.27
CA SER A 42 12.90 0.87 -0.42
C SER A 42 12.43 -0.42 0.23
N PHE A 43 11.27 -0.37 0.88
CA PHE A 43 10.63 -1.57 1.41
C PHE A 43 9.95 -2.36 0.28
N PHE A 44 10.01 -3.68 0.36
CA PHE A 44 9.25 -4.59 -0.49
C PHE A 44 8.81 -5.81 0.32
N GLN A 45 7.60 -6.30 0.06
CA GLN A 45 7.04 -7.46 0.74
C GLN A 45 7.82 -8.74 0.41
N VAL A 46 8.23 -9.48 1.45
CA VAL A 46 9.13 -10.65 1.30
C VAL A 46 8.44 -11.88 0.71
N ASN A 47 7.12 -12.00 0.87
CA ASN A 47 6.35 -13.15 0.40
C ASN A 47 5.51 -12.77 -0.84
N VAL A 48 6.13 -12.88 -2.01
CA VAL A 48 5.54 -12.51 -3.30
C VAL A 48 4.29 -13.34 -3.64
N GLU A 49 4.23 -14.61 -3.22
CA GLU A 49 3.09 -15.48 -3.46
C GLU A 49 1.88 -15.02 -2.64
N GLN A 50 2.06 -14.78 -1.34
CA GLN A 50 0.99 -14.27 -0.48
C GLN A 50 0.55 -12.86 -0.89
N LEU A 51 1.47 -12.01 -1.33
CA LEU A 51 1.13 -10.70 -1.89
C LEU A 51 0.27 -10.82 -3.15
N SER A 52 0.59 -11.80 -4.02
CA SER A 52 -0.23 -12.09 -5.20
C SER A 52 -1.65 -12.54 -4.81
N ASN A 53 -1.78 -13.40 -3.79
CA ASN A 53 -3.08 -13.83 -3.28
C ASN A 53 -3.87 -12.64 -2.69
N ALA A 54 -3.20 -11.76 -1.95
CA ALA A 54 -3.81 -10.54 -1.41
C ALA A 54 -4.39 -9.64 -2.51
N VAL A 55 -3.68 -9.48 -3.62
CA VAL A 55 -4.19 -8.71 -4.78
C VAL A 55 -5.45 -9.33 -5.36
N ASP A 56 -5.57 -10.68 -5.44
CA ASP A 56 -6.78 -11.33 -5.94
C ASP A 56 -7.96 -11.14 -4.99
N GLU A 57 -7.75 -11.30 -3.70
CA GLU A 57 -8.77 -11.04 -2.67
C GLU A 57 -9.25 -9.58 -2.72
N ILE A 58 -8.34 -8.63 -2.89
CA ILE A 58 -8.68 -7.21 -3.03
C ILE A 58 -9.54 -6.97 -4.27
N LYS A 59 -9.18 -7.52 -5.41
CA LYS A 59 -9.95 -7.40 -6.67
C LYS A 59 -11.35 -8.00 -6.54
N GLU A 60 -11.46 -9.18 -5.93
CA GLU A 60 -12.74 -9.85 -5.69
C GLU A 60 -13.65 -9.00 -4.80
N PHE A 61 -13.13 -8.46 -3.70
CA PHE A 61 -13.90 -7.59 -2.81
C PHE A 61 -14.32 -6.28 -3.46
N LEU A 62 -13.41 -5.64 -4.18
CA LEU A 62 -13.69 -4.35 -4.81
C LEU A 62 -14.73 -4.46 -5.93
N GLN A 63 -14.80 -5.60 -6.63
CA GLN A 63 -15.70 -5.82 -7.78
C GLN A 63 -15.52 -4.73 -8.84
N LEU A 64 -14.28 -4.58 -9.30
CA LEU A 64 -13.86 -3.50 -10.20
C LEU A 64 -14.57 -3.58 -11.55
N SER A 65 -15.11 -2.46 -12.01
CA SER A 65 -15.80 -2.31 -13.30
C SER A 65 -14.95 -1.62 -14.39
N GLY A 66 -13.87 -0.95 -13.97
CA GLY A 66 -13.01 -0.17 -14.83
C GLY A 66 -13.20 1.35 -14.72
N ASP A 67 -14.24 1.81 -14.02
CA ASP A 67 -14.58 3.24 -13.88
C ASP A 67 -14.13 3.85 -12.54
N GLU A 68 -13.62 3.03 -11.63
CA GLU A 68 -13.28 3.46 -10.28
C GLU A 68 -11.96 4.22 -10.20
N ILE A 69 -11.88 5.10 -9.22
CA ILE A 69 -10.66 5.79 -8.79
C ILE A 69 -10.22 5.21 -7.45
N ILE A 70 -8.99 4.66 -7.42
CA ILE A 70 -8.37 4.13 -6.22
C ILE A 70 -7.30 5.10 -5.71
N VAL A 71 -7.27 5.29 -4.39
CA VAL A 71 -6.11 5.88 -3.70
C VAL A 71 -5.39 4.76 -2.96
N ASP A 72 -4.11 4.53 -3.31
CA ASP A 72 -3.18 3.61 -2.67
C ASP A 72 -2.29 4.44 -1.72
N ALA A 73 -2.69 4.52 -0.48
CA ALA A 73 -2.00 5.29 0.54
C ALA A 73 -0.93 4.43 1.22
N TYR A 74 0.26 4.99 1.37
CA TYR A 74 1.51 4.29 1.73
C TYR A 74 1.96 3.33 0.61
N SER A 75 1.96 3.82 -0.65
CA SER A 75 2.07 2.98 -1.84
C SER A 75 3.45 2.30 -2.03
N GLY A 76 4.47 2.71 -1.28
CA GLY A 76 5.82 2.17 -1.42
C GLY A 76 6.33 2.28 -2.86
N VAL A 77 6.84 1.18 -3.40
CA VAL A 77 7.33 1.08 -4.78
C VAL A 77 6.19 0.88 -5.81
N GLY A 78 4.93 1.05 -5.40
CA GLY A 78 3.76 1.07 -6.27
C GLY A 78 3.16 -0.31 -6.57
N VAL A 79 3.34 -1.31 -5.71
CA VAL A 79 2.89 -2.69 -6.00
C VAL A 79 1.39 -2.77 -6.23
N PHE A 80 0.58 -2.35 -5.28
CA PHE A 80 -0.88 -2.38 -5.41
C PHE A 80 -1.36 -1.43 -6.50
N SER A 81 -0.81 -0.22 -6.55
CA SER A 81 -1.10 0.76 -7.60
C SER A 81 -0.95 0.17 -9.00
N ILE A 82 0.17 -0.51 -9.27
CA ILE A 82 0.50 -1.08 -10.59
C ILE A 82 -0.37 -2.30 -10.89
N LEU A 83 -0.51 -3.23 -9.94
CA LEU A 83 -1.24 -4.47 -10.16
C LEU A 83 -2.77 -4.26 -10.28
N LEU A 84 -3.30 -3.17 -9.72
CA LEU A 84 -4.72 -2.81 -9.82
C LEU A 84 -5.02 -1.89 -11.02
N SER A 85 -4.03 -1.20 -11.57
CA SER A 85 -4.22 -0.15 -12.59
C SER A 85 -4.99 -0.60 -13.84
N SER A 86 -4.80 -1.85 -14.27
CA SER A 86 -5.47 -2.38 -15.46
C SER A 86 -6.97 -2.66 -15.28
N TYR A 87 -7.47 -2.54 -14.06
CA TYR A 87 -8.86 -2.86 -13.69
C TYR A 87 -9.67 -1.63 -13.29
N VAL A 88 -9.07 -0.43 -13.32
CA VAL A 88 -9.68 0.80 -12.81
C VAL A 88 -9.44 1.97 -13.76
N LYS A 89 -10.22 3.03 -13.61
CA LYS A 89 -10.06 4.27 -14.36
C LYS A 89 -8.75 4.98 -14.02
N HIS A 90 -8.43 5.08 -12.73
CA HIS A 90 -7.24 5.79 -12.27
C HIS A 90 -6.77 5.31 -10.90
N VAL A 91 -5.47 5.39 -10.65
CA VAL A 91 -4.86 5.12 -9.34
C VAL A 91 -4.00 6.31 -8.93
N TYR A 92 -4.20 6.77 -7.70
CA TYR A 92 -3.31 7.72 -7.03
C TYR A 92 -2.50 6.99 -5.96
N GLY A 93 -1.18 6.90 -6.11
CA GLY A 93 -0.28 6.36 -5.09
C GLY A 93 0.30 7.48 -4.23
N ILE A 94 0.21 7.39 -2.91
CA ILE A 94 0.77 8.37 -1.96
C ILE A 94 1.92 7.71 -1.21
N GLU A 95 3.11 8.33 -1.24
CA GLU A 95 4.30 7.80 -0.57
C GLU A 95 5.20 8.97 -0.12
N GLU A 96 5.75 8.88 1.10
CA GLU A 96 6.66 9.90 1.63
C GLU A 96 8.13 9.63 1.33
N SER A 97 8.52 8.37 1.13
CA SER A 97 9.90 7.98 0.83
C SER A 97 10.28 8.37 -0.59
N TYR A 98 11.27 9.25 -0.73
CA TYR A 98 11.80 9.65 -2.03
C TYR A 98 12.30 8.44 -2.84
N SER A 99 13.01 7.50 -2.20
CA SER A 99 13.50 6.30 -2.88
C SER A 99 12.38 5.43 -3.42
N ALA A 100 11.33 5.20 -2.60
CA ALA A 100 10.20 4.36 -2.98
C ALA A 100 9.38 5.02 -4.11
N ILE A 101 9.16 6.33 -4.07
CA ILE A 101 8.40 7.03 -5.12
C ILE A 101 9.14 7.06 -6.46
N GLU A 102 10.47 7.16 -6.46
CA GLU A 102 11.26 7.07 -7.69
C GLU A 102 11.22 5.66 -8.28
N ASP A 103 11.24 4.63 -7.44
CA ASP A 103 11.02 3.25 -7.88
C ASP A 103 9.60 3.05 -8.41
N ALA A 104 8.57 3.56 -7.72
CA ALA A 104 7.18 3.49 -8.15
C ALA A 104 6.97 4.13 -9.53
N LYS A 105 7.50 5.33 -9.76
CA LYS A 105 7.46 6.01 -11.06
C LYS A 105 8.19 5.23 -12.14
N TYR A 106 9.35 4.65 -11.83
CA TYR A 106 10.08 3.81 -12.77
C TYR A 106 9.29 2.55 -13.12
N ASN A 107 8.71 1.88 -12.11
CA ASN A 107 7.93 0.66 -12.28
C ASN A 107 6.66 0.91 -13.12
N ALA A 108 6.03 2.07 -12.94
CA ALA A 108 4.82 2.47 -13.66
C ALA A 108 5.06 3.25 -14.97
N LYS A 109 6.30 3.42 -15.44
CA LYS A 109 6.67 4.30 -16.57
C LYS A 109 5.87 4.11 -17.87
N ASN A 110 5.31 2.92 -18.09
CA ASN A 110 4.51 2.57 -19.25
C ASN A 110 2.99 2.55 -18.97
N ILE A 111 2.56 2.90 -17.75
CA ILE A 111 1.16 2.89 -17.31
C ILE A 111 0.67 4.33 -17.24
N LYS A 112 -0.42 4.63 -17.94
CA LYS A 112 -0.88 6.03 -18.14
C LYS A 112 -1.87 6.49 -17.07
N ASN A 113 -2.52 5.58 -16.39
CA ASN A 113 -3.58 5.85 -15.42
C ASN A 113 -3.12 5.71 -13.96
N ILE A 114 -1.83 5.95 -13.71
CA ILE A 114 -1.28 6.06 -12.35
C ILE A 114 -0.61 7.42 -12.18
N GLU A 115 -0.91 8.07 -11.06
CA GLU A 115 -0.21 9.27 -10.60
C GLU A 115 0.37 9.02 -9.21
N PHE A 116 1.69 9.22 -9.03
CA PHE A 116 2.32 9.12 -7.72
C PHE A 116 2.55 10.50 -7.12
N ILE A 117 2.05 10.68 -5.89
CA ILE A 117 2.12 11.92 -5.10
C ILE A 117 3.12 11.70 -3.97
N MET A 118 4.21 12.47 -4.00
CA MET A 118 5.20 12.45 -2.92
C MET A 118 4.71 13.32 -1.76
N GLY A 119 4.57 12.73 -0.58
CA GLY A 119 4.16 13.43 0.62
C GLY A 119 3.70 12.48 1.71
N LYS A 120 3.56 13.01 2.91
CA LYS A 120 2.98 12.26 4.03
C LYS A 120 1.50 12.01 3.77
N THR A 121 1.06 10.80 3.99
CA THR A 121 -0.33 10.38 3.75
C THR A 121 -1.33 11.28 4.48
N GLU A 122 -1.05 11.63 5.74
CA GLU A 122 -1.90 12.52 6.54
C GLU A 122 -2.04 13.93 5.93
N ASP A 123 -0.96 14.48 5.37
CA ASP A 123 -0.99 15.82 4.78
C ASP A 123 -1.70 15.82 3.42
N VAL A 124 -1.46 14.80 2.61
CA VAL A 124 -2.07 14.65 1.29
C VAL A 124 -3.58 14.40 1.41
N LEU A 125 -4.01 13.46 2.27
CA LEU A 125 -5.43 13.11 2.41
C LEU A 125 -6.25 14.22 3.08
N LEU A 126 -5.69 15.00 4.01
CA LEU A 126 -6.39 16.15 4.61
C LEU A 126 -6.73 17.23 3.58
N ASN A 127 -5.90 17.36 2.54
CA ASN A 127 -6.07 18.33 1.47
C ASN A 127 -6.60 17.72 0.17
N TRP A 128 -7.13 16.49 0.25
CA TRP A 128 -7.62 15.75 -0.92
C TRP A 128 -8.85 16.45 -1.54
N ASN A 129 -8.79 16.73 -2.82
CA ASN A 129 -9.82 17.46 -3.55
C ASN A 129 -10.23 16.78 -4.87
N LYS A 130 -9.84 15.52 -5.06
CA LYS A 130 -10.18 14.70 -6.22
C LYS A 130 -11.22 13.66 -5.82
N ASP A 131 -11.90 13.07 -6.81
CA ASP A 131 -12.80 11.94 -6.56
C ASP A 131 -12.01 10.74 -6.00
N ILE A 132 -12.67 9.95 -5.18
CA ILE A 132 -12.16 8.69 -4.62
C ILE A 132 -13.32 7.72 -4.45
N ASP A 133 -13.21 6.55 -5.06
CA ASP A 133 -14.15 5.47 -4.86
C ASP A 133 -13.67 4.49 -3.81
N TYR A 134 -12.40 4.10 -3.89
CA TYR A 134 -11.81 3.10 -3.00
C TYR A 134 -10.48 3.59 -2.45
N LEU A 135 -10.22 3.20 -1.21
CA LEU A 135 -8.99 3.53 -0.51
C LEU A 135 -8.30 2.24 -0.05
N LEU A 136 -7.02 2.12 -0.35
CA LEU A 136 -6.14 1.10 0.18
C LEU A 136 -5.17 1.75 1.17
N LEU A 137 -5.04 1.17 2.36
CA LEU A 137 -4.19 1.63 3.44
C LEU A 137 -3.24 0.48 3.83
N ASP A 138 -1.93 0.67 3.65
CA ASP A 138 -0.87 -0.24 4.12
C ASP A 138 0.10 0.53 5.04
N PRO A 139 -0.37 0.97 6.22
CA PRO A 139 0.38 1.85 7.11
C PRO A 139 1.57 1.14 7.76
N PRO A 140 2.54 1.90 8.33
CA PRO A 140 3.61 1.34 9.13
C PRO A 140 3.07 0.63 10.38
N ARG A 141 3.94 -0.11 11.10
CA ARG A 141 3.58 -0.93 12.28
C ARG A 141 2.77 -0.22 13.35
N ILE A 142 2.94 1.08 13.52
CA ILE A 142 2.19 1.90 14.48
C ILE A 142 0.74 2.22 14.03
N GLY A 143 0.33 1.69 12.88
CA GLY A 143 -0.98 1.93 12.28
C GLY A 143 -1.08 3.31 11.62
N CYS A 144 -2.29 3.67 11.22
CA CYS A 144 -2.58 4.96 10.59
C CYS A 144 -2.39 6.12 11.56
N HIS A 145 -1.84 7.23 11.05
CA HIS A 145 -1.87 8.49 11.79
C HIS A 145 -3.33 8.95 12.00
N LYS A 146 -3.63 9.58 13.15
CA LYS A 146 -4.99 10.02 13.47
C LYS A 146 -5.63 10.90 12.39
N ASN A 147 -4.84 11.79 11.78
CA ASN A 147 -5.31 12.68 10.72
C ASN A 147 -5.68 11.90 9.44
N VAL A 148 -5.05 10.74 9.18
CA VAL A 148 -5.44 9.85 8.08
C VAL A 148 -6.83 9.29 8.35
N LEU A 149 -7.07 8.76 9.55
CA LEU A 149 -8.39 8.22 9.92
C LEU A 149 -9.48 9.30 9.87
N GLU A 150 -9.18 10.52 10.34
CA GLU A 150 -10.09 11.66 10.25
C GLU A 150 -10.38 12.04 8.78
N ALA A 151 -9.36 12.09 7.93
CA ALA A 151 -9.51 12.38 6.52
C ALA A 151 -10.36 11.32 5.81
N VAL A 152 -10.12 10.03 6.08
CA VAL A 152 -10.89 8.91 5.53
C VAL A 152 -12.36 8.99 5.91
N ARG A 153 -12.66 9.29 7.19
CA ARG A 153 -14.03 9.47 7.69
C ARG A 153 -14.75 10.66 7.01
N LYS A 154 -14.01 11.70 6.64
CA LYS A 154 -14.54 12.87 5.93
C LYS A 154 -14.73 12.59 4.44
N LEU A 155 -13.78 11.91 3.81
CA LEU A 155 -13.79 11.58 2.38
C LEU A 155 -14.83 10.51 2.02
N LYS A 156 -15.15 9.61 2.96
CA LYS A 156 -16.18 8.56 2.83
C LYS A 156 -16.01 7.72 1.55
N PRO A 157 -14.84 7.11 1.29
CA PRO A 157 -14.71 6.21 0.15
C PRO A 157 -15.71 5.06 0.27
N ARG A 158 -16.26 4.59 -0.86
CA ARG A 158 -17.26 3.50 -0.85
C ARG A 158 -16.74 2.20 -0.22
N LYS A 159 -15.45 1.89 -0.45
CA LYS A 159 -14.79 0.72 0.15
C LYS A 159 -13.38 1.09 0.61
N ILE A 160 -12.95 0.43 1.68
CA ILE A 160 -11.61 0.56 2.24
C ILE A 160 -11.01 -0.83 2.38
N ILE A 161 -9.75 -0.96 2.01
CA ILE A 161 -8.89 -2.09 2.34
C ILE A 161 -7.82 -1.59 3.29
N ILE A 162 -7.64 -2.27 4.42
CA ILE A 162 -6.59 -1.99 5.39
C ILE A 162 -5.71 -3.24 5.54
N LEU A 163 -4.41 -3.08 5.34
CA LEU A 163 -3.40 -4.08 5.68
C LEU A 163 -2.73 -3.67 6.99
N SER A 164 -2.30 -4.62 7.79
CA SER A 164 -1.54 -4.35 9.00
C SER A 164 -0.81 -5.59 9.50
N CYS A 165 0.41 -5.40 9.95
CA CYS A 165 1.21 -6.44 10.61
C CYS A 165 1.13 -6.41 12.14
N GLU A 166 0.37 -5.47 12.74
CA GLU A 166 0.25 -5.30 14.20
C GLU A 166 -1.24 -5.28 14.63
N PRO A 167 -1.75 -6.39 15.19
CA PRO A 167 -3.17 -6.54 15.52
C PRO A 167 -3.75 -5.45 16.45
N GLU A 168 -2.94 -4.93 17.37
CA GLU A 168 -3.39 -3.90 18.32
C GLU A 168 -3.73 -2.59 17.61
N PHE A 169 -2.81 -2.10 16.76
CA PHE A 169 -3.04 -0.87 15.99
C PHE A 169 -4.11 -1.06 14.92
N PHE A 170 -4.17 -2.25 14.31
CA PHE A 170 -5.23 -2.60 13.39
C PHE A 170 -6.62 -2.51 14.04
N ALA A 171 -6.80 -3.09 15.23
CA ALA A 171 -8.07 -3.02 15.95
C ALA A 171 -8.44 -1.58 16.34
N ARG A 172 -7.46 -0.76 16.74
CA ARG A 172 -7.64 0.68 17.01
C ARG A 172 -8.16 1.41 15.75
N ASP A 173 -7.49 1.21 14.63
CA ASP A 173 -7.82 1.91 13.38
C ASP A 173 -9.21 1.52 12.88
N LEU A 174 -9.54 0.22 12.93
CA LEU A 174 -10.90 -0.25 12.62
C LEU A 174 -11.95 0.35 13.55
N SER A 175 -11.68 0.42 14.85
CA SER A 175 -12.60 1.02 15.81
C SER A 175 -12.93 2.47 15.45
N VAL A 176 -11.92 3.28 15.09
CA VAL A 176 -12.12 4.67 14.68
C VAL A 176 -12.91 4.77 13.39
N LEU A 177 -12.58 3.96 12.38
CA LEU A 177 -13.28 4.00 11.09
C LEU A 177 -14.75 3.57 11.20
N CYS A 178 -15.03 2.56 12.05
CA CYS A 178 -16.38 2.03 12.25
C CYS A 178 -17.22 2.84 13.27
N GLU A 179 -16.65 3.85 13.90
CA GLU A 179 -17.37 4.69 14.88
C GLU A 179 -18.61 5.33 14.24
N ASN A 180 -19.71 5.36 14.99
CA ASN A 180 -21.03 5.82 14.53
C ASN A 180 -21.59 5.03 13.33
N ASN A 181 -21.18 3.78 13.17
CA ASN A 181 -21.56 2.91 12.05
C ASN A 181 -21.24 3.50 10.66
N LEU A 182 -20.21 4.36 10.56
CA LEU A 182 -19.85 4.97 9.28
C LEU A 182 -19.37 3.93 8.27
N PHE A 183 -18.45 3.04 8.70
CA PHE A 183 -18.01 1.91 7.90
C PHE A 183 -18.35 0.59 8.59
N ASN A 184 -18.63 -0.43 7.78
CA ASN A 184 -18.89 -1.79 8.24
C ASN A 184 -17.76 -2.71 7.81
N VAL A 185 -17.18 -3.45 8.74
CA VAL A 185 -16.22 -4.52 8.43
C VAL A 185 -16.98 -5.67 7.78
N LYS A 186 -16.63 -6.02 6.55
CA LYS A 186 -17.25 -7.10 5.77
C LYS A 186 -16.48 -8.42 5.89
N LYS A 187 -15.15 -8.34 5.95
CA LYS A 187 -14.27 -9.51 5.99
C LYS A 187 -12.96 -9.13 6.67
N ILE A 188 -12.36 -10.06 7.39
CA ILE A 188 -10.99 -9.97 7.90
C ILE A 188 -10.29 -11.27 7.52
N ILE A 189 -9.10 -11.18 6.93
CA ILE A 189 -8.29 -12.32 6.50
C ILE A 189 -6.90 -12.18 7.10
N PRO A 190 -6.42 -13.18 7.86
CA PRO A 190 -5.01 -13.28 8.18
C PRO A 190 -4.23 -13.79 6.97
N LEU A 191 -3.05 -13.23 6.74
CA LEU A 191 -2.10 -13.65 5.71
C LEU A 191 -0.81 -14.11 6.36
N ASP A 192 -0.34 -15.30 6.01
CA ASP A 192 0.94 -15.82 6.48
C ASP A 192 2.08 -15.28 5.61
N MET A 193 2.37 -13.98 5.77
CA MET A 193 3.47 -13.30 5.06
C MET A 193 4.85 -13.71 5.59
N PHE A 194 4.91 -14.17 6.85
CA PHE A 194 6.14 -14.51 7.55
C PHE A 194 6.04 -15.91 8.18
N PRO A 195 6.03 -17.01 7.36
CA PRO A 195 5.86 -18.37 7.84
C PRO A 195 6.85 -18.72 8.95
N GLN A 196 6.38 -19.48 9.96
CA GLN A 196 7.16 -19.93 11.12
C GLN A 196 7.65 -18.78 12.04
N THR A 197 7.07 -17.60 11.96
CA THR A 197 7.29 -16.49 12.89
C THR A 197 5.99 -16.16 13.63
N LYS A 198 6.07 -15.29 14.64
CA LYS A 198 4.90 -14.77 15.34
C LYS A 198 4.19 -13.61 14.61
N HIS A 199 4.74 -13.18 13.50
CA HIS A 199 4.20 -12.05 12.74
C HIS A 199 3.10 -12.52 11.81
N THR A 200 1.96 -11.85 11.87
CA THR A 200 0.80 -12.10 11.02
C THR A 200 0.42 -10.80 10.34
N GLU A 201 0.30 -10.84 9.02
CA GLU A 201 -0.33 -9.77 8.27
C GLU A 201 -1.85 -9.98 8.29
N ILE A 202 -2.61 -8.89 8.39
CA ILE A 202 -4.06 -8.95 8.45
C ILE A 202 -4.62 -7.98 7.42
N ILE A 203 -5.61 -8.43 6.64
CA ILE A 203 -6.37 -7.55 5.75
C ILE A 203 -7.80 -7.43 6.27
N ALA A 204 -8.30 -6.21 6.40
CA ALA A 204 -9.72 -5.93 6.57
C ALA A 204 -10.31 -5.28 5.34
N TYR A 205 -11.54 -5.64 5.08
CA TYR A 205 -12.39 -5.13 4.01
C TYR A 205 -13.58 -4.40 4.62
N LEU A 206 -13.69 -3.10 4.35
CA LEU A 206 -14.78 -2.28 4.87
C LEU A 206 -15.60 -1.69 3.72
N SER A 207 -16.88 -1.49 3.96
CA SER A 207 -17.74 -0.70 3.10
C SER A 207 -18.37 0.46 3.86
N LEU A 208 -18.55 1.58 3.19
CA LEU A 208 -19.38 2.68 3.68
C LEU A 208 -20.79 2.16 3.97
N ASN A 209 -21.43 2.67 5.00
CA ASN A 209 -22.81 2.31 5.31
C ASN A 209 -23.75 2.89 4.24
N GLU A 210 -24.75 2.13 3.81
CA GLU A 210 -25.71 2.53 2.78
C GLU A 210 -26.52 3.81 3.13
N GLN A 211 -26.63 4.12 4.42
CA GLN A 211 -27.29 5.35 4.88
C GLN A 211 -26.44 6.61 4.65
N ASP A 212 -25.15 6.45 4.34
CA ASP A 212 -24.18 7.51 4.12
C ASP A 212 -23.73 7.65 2.64
N LEU A 213 -24.29 6.81 1.76
CA LEU A 213 -24.20 6.89 0.30
C LEU A 213 -25.23 7.89 -0.22
#